data_491ea6905128f9c6c7fdab8dc02be24f
#
_entry.id   491ea6905128f9c6c7fdab8dc02be24f
#
_cell.length_a   1.000
_cell.length_b   1.000
_cell.length_c   1.000
_cell.angle_alpha   90.00
_cell.angle_beta   90.00
_cell.angle_gamma   90.00
#
_symmetry.space_group_name_H-M   'P 1'
#
loop_
_entity.id
_entity.type
_entity.pdbx_description
1 polymer ?
#
loop_
_entity_poly.entity_id
_entity_poly.type
_entity_poly.pdbx_seq_one_letter_code
_entity_poly.pdbx_strand_id
1 'polypeptide(L)'
;MKDPHSKLNSIFQERLREANFEKHNALGFANSIGGTSLSVGSVKVSTVNLARLALDNESTDTYLSKLEDEVYLNCIALNAVRSLIHDNVDNGLLTNFTNGLIDFDHLYNTVGFIGVYEALKIYGYVEIDDFGNANYTKSGEEFGKKIFDVIHNTSDKYLKDKGYSYHINCEQSPAENAADKLMKKDQFFYHDKVVDDLPLYGNQFMPLGIKTSLNERIKTQSLFDSFCNGGSILHANIDAPLDSFDKAWKLTNYIASKGVTYFAFNPIIQACKHNHAFYGTKCPTCGGKVEKNFTRVVGFFTPVNKWAKARKDEFKLRRWEHVN
;
A
#
# COMPACT_ATOMS: atom_id res chain seq x y z
N MET A 1 12.93 8.81 -35.28
CA MET A 1 13.09 9.22 -33.86
C MET A 1 12.88 7.97 -33.02
N LYS A 2 13.89 7.54 -32.25
CA LYS A 2 13.72 6.39 -31.36
C LYS A 2 12.87 6.83 -30.17
N ASP A 3 11.80 6.09 -29.89
CA ASP A 3 10.90 6.31 -28.80
C ASP A 3 11.65 6.41 -27.45
N PRO A 4 11.58 7.55 -26.71
CA PRO A 4 12.28 7.68 -25.43
C PRO A 4 11.78 6.67 -24.38
N HIS A 5 10.56 6.14 -24.52
CA HIS A 5 10.03 5.09 -23.65
C HIS A 5 10.76 3.73 -23.86
N SER A 6 11.29 3.47 -25.06
CA SER A 6 12.05 2.24 -25.33
C SER A 6 13.38 2.17 -24.58
N LYS A 7 14.01 3.31 -24.33
CA LYS A 7 15.29 3.41 -23.62
C LYS A 7 15.11 3.30 -22.09
N LEU A 8 14.04 3.88 -21.56
CA LEU A 8 13.67 3.72 -20.14
C LEU A 8 13.27 2.27 -19.83
N ASN A 9 12.49 1.65 -20.71
CA ASN A 9 12.12 0.24 -20.59
C ASN A 9 13.33 -0.69 -20.66
N SER A 10 14.31 -0.41 -21.56
CA SER A 10 15.52 -1.24 -21.64
C SER A 10 16.40 -1.11 -20.40
N ILE A 11 16.56 0.10 -19.84
CA ILE A 11 17.32 0.34 -18.61
C ILE A 11 16.61 -0.30 -17.41
N PHE A 12 15.29 -0.23 -17.34
CA PHE A 12 14.49 -0.87 -16.28
C PHE A 12 14.58 -2.40 -16.38
N GLN A 13 14.48 -2.97 -17.58
CA GLN A 13 14.63 -4.40 -17.82
C GLN A 13 16.06 -4.89 -17.56
N GLU A 14 17.07 -4.07 -17.86
CA GLU A 14 18.48 -4.38 -17.61
C GLU A 14 18.77 -4.38 -16.11
N ARG A 15 18.26 -3.39 -15.36
CA ARG A 15 18.39 -3.37 -13.90
C ARG A 15 17.58 -4.48 -13.20
N LEU A 16 16.43 -4.88 -13.76
CA LEU A 16 15.71 -6.06 -13.30
C LEU A 16 16.48 -7.36 -13.56
N ARG A 17 17.28 -7.44 -14.64
CA ARG A 17 18.16 -8.58 -14.93
C ARG A 17 19.43 -8.57 -14.07
N GLU A 18 19.99 -7.40 -13.79
CA GLU A 18 21.16 -7.21 -12.92
C GLU A 18 20.81 -7.40 -11.44
N ALA A 19 19.56 -7.11 -11.04
CA ALA A 19 19.01 -7.47 -9.76
C ALA A 19 18.87 -8.99 -9.74
N ASN A 20 19.93 -9.64 -9.30
CA ASN A 20 20.15 -11.07 -9.29
C ASN A 20 18.91 -11.78 -8.74
N PHE A 21 18.13 -12.42 -9.61
CA PHE A 21 16.90 -13.16 -9.28
C PHE A 21 17.13 -14.21 -8.19
N GLU A 22 18.35 -14.69 -8.04
CA GLU A 22 18.76 -15.64 -7.01
C GLU A 22 18.94 -15.02 -5.62
N LYS A 23 19.04 -13.69 -5.52
CA LYS A 23 19.09 -12.96 -4.24
C LYS A 23 17.76 -12.25 -3.98
N HIS A 24 16.81 -12.98 -3.59
CA HIS A 24 15.47 -12.76 -3.02
C HIS A 24 14.92 -11.33 -2.78
N ASN A 25 15.72 -10.29 -2.73
CA ASN A 25 15.30 -8.93 -2.34
C ASN A 25 14.99 -7.99 -3.50
N ALA A 26 15.32 -8.34 -4.73
CA ALA A 26 15.14 -7.45 -5.88
C ALA A 26 13.74 -7.51 -6.51
N LEU A 27 12.92 -8.50 -6.14
CA LEU A 27 11.57 -8.70 -6.69
C LEU A 27 10.47 -8.17 -5.78
N GLY A 28 10.82 -7.56 -4.65
CA GLY A 28 9.88 -7.15 -3.64
C GLY A 28 8.70 -6.29 -4.11
N PHE A 29 8.83 -5.60 -5.24
CA PHE A 29 7.79 -4.73 -5.79
C PHE A 29 7.07 -5.30 -7.01
N ALA A 30 7.32 -6.56 -7.38
CA ALA A 30 6.73 -7.14 -8.58
C ALA A 30 5.20 -7.18 -8.54
N ASN A 31 4.59 -7.38 -7.39
CA ASN A 31 3.14 -7.34 -7.24
C ASN A 31 2.55 -5.95 -7.49
N SER A 32 3.22 -4.91 -7.00
CA SER A 32 2.75 -3.52 -7.14
C SER A 32 2.91 -2.96 -8.55
N ILE A 33 3.86 -3.45 -9.33
CA ILE A 33 4.12 -3.00 -10.70
C ILE A 33 3.49 -3.89 -11.77
N GLY A 34 2.75 -4.94 -11.38
CA GLY A 34 2.09 -5.84 -12.31
C GLY A 34 3.05 -6.68 -13.14
N GLY A 35 4.05 -7.29 -12.50
CA GLY A 35 5.12 -8.07 -13.14
C GLY A 35 4.70 -9.39 -13.82
N THR A 36 3.49 -9.44 -14.38
CA THR A 36 2.92 -10.63 -15.02
C THR A 36 3.76 -11.18 -16.17
N SER A 37 4.52 -10.32 -16.88
CA SER A 37 5.46 -10.74 -17.92
C SER A 37 6.60 -11.63 -17.43
N LEU A 38 6.83 -11.66 -16.10
CA LEU A 38 7.84 -12.47 -15.44
C LEU A 38 7.24 -13.64 -14.65
N SER A 39 5.95 -13.92 -14.86
CA SER A 39 5.19 -14.90 -14.07
C SER A 39 5.26 -14.66 -12.57
N VAL A 40 5.30 -13.39 -12.15
CA VAL A 40 5.39 -12.99 -10.74
C VAL A 40 4.06 -12.42 -10.28
N GLY A 41 3.62 -12.83 -9.11
CA GLY A 41 2.37 -12.37 -8.51
C GLY A 41 2.08 -13.08 -7.21
N SER A 42 0.97 -12.72 -6.57
CA SER A 42 0.51 -13.39 -5.35
C SER A 42 -0.60 -14.39 -5.68
N VAL A 43 -0.46 -15.61 -5.17
CA VAL A 43 -1.55 -16.62 -5.22
C VAL A 43 -2.73 -16.12 -4.39
N LYS A 44 -2.43 -15.60 -3.20
CA LYS A 44 -3.43 -15.07 -2.28
C LYS A 44 -2.80 -14.05 -1.33
N VAL A 45 -3.58 -13.03 -0.97
CA VAL A 45 -3.26 -12.07 0.08
C VAL A 45 -4.18 -12.34 1.28
N SER A 46 -3.63 -12.37 2.49
CA SER A 46 -4.36 -12.34 3.75
C SER A 46 -3.91 -11.11 4.54
N THR A 47 -4.86 -10.29 5.03
CA THR A 47 -4.55 -8.98 5.62
C THR A 47 -4.74 -9.01 7.13
N VAL A 48 -3.68 -8.70 7.86
CA VAL A 48 -3.69 -8.53 9.32
C VAL A 48 -4.25 -7.15 9.68
N ASN A 49 -5.19 -7.12 10.62
CA ASN A 49 -5.71 -5.89 11.22
C ASN A 49 -4.84 -5.48 12.42
N LEU A 50 -3.81 -4.68 12.18
CA LEU A 50 -2.87 -4.22 13.20
C LEU A 50 -3.54 -3.33 14.26
N ALA A 51 -4.56 -2.56 13.87
CA ALA A 51 -5.32 -1.73 14.79
C ALA A 51 -6.10 -2.58 15.81
N ARG A 52 -6.76 -3.67 15.35
CA ARG A 52 -7.48 -4.61 16.23
C ARG A 52 -6.52 -5.25 17.24
N LEU A 53 -5.36 -5.69 16.79
CA LEU A 53 -4.37 -6.26 17.69
C LEU A 53 -3.94 -5.28 18.78
N ALA A 54 -3.84 -3.98 18.47
CA ALA A 54 -3.52 -2.96 19.47
C ALA A 54 -4.67 -2.71 20.46
N LEU A 55 -5.93 -2.83 20.01
CA LEU A 55 -7.10 -2.74 20.88
C LEU A 55 -7.23 -3.94 21.83
N ASP A 56 -6.79 -5.13 21.38
CA ASP A 56 -6.86 -6.36 22.16
C ASP A 56 -5.73 -6.49 23.19
N ASN A 57 -4.64 -5.74 23.05
CA ASN A 57 -3.44 -5.92 23.85
C ASN A 57 -2.97 -4.62 24.49
N GLU A 58 -2.87 -4.58 25.83
CA GLU A 58 -2.51 -3.37 26.59
C GLU A 58 -1.01 -3.05 26.50
N SER A 59 -0.15 -4.01 26.24
CA SER A 59 1.29 -3.81 26.13
C SER A 59 1.84 -4.13 24.74
N THR A 60 2.92 -3.46 24.38
CA THR A 60 3.63 -3.70 23.12
C THR A 60 4.24 -5.09 23.03
N ASP A 61 4.63 -5.68 24.16
CA ASP A 61 5.22 -7.04 24.18
C ASP A 61 4.14 -8.11 23.92
N THR A 62 2.97 -7.99 24.57
CA THR A 62 1.84 -8.88 24.29
C THR A 62 1.34 -8.69 22.86
N TYR A 63 1.33 -7.45 22.37
CA TYR A 63 0.99 -7.16 20.96
C TYR A 63 1.91 -7.92 19.98
N LEU A 64 3.23 -7.84 20.14
CA LEU A 64 4.18 -8.49 19.24
C LEU A 64 4.05 -10.02 19.29
N SER A 65 3.83 -10.58 20.49
CA SER A 65 3.57 -12.03 20.65
C SER A 65 2.27 -12.46 19.95
N LYS A 66 1.19 -11.67 20.08
CA LYS A 66 -0.08 -11.95 19.41
C LYS A 66 -0.01 -11.72 17.90
N LEU A 67 0.81 -10.78 17.45
CA LEU A 67 1.09 -10.60 16.03
C LEU A 67 1.81 -11.82 15.43
N GLU A 68 2.77 -12.43 16.18
CA GLU A 68 3.41 -13.68 15.76
C GLU A 68 2.36 -14.79 15.57
N ASP A 69 1.47 -15.00 16.56
CA ASP A 69 0.38 -15.98 16.47
C ASP A 69 -0.50 -15.75 15.23
N GLU A 70 -0.91 -14.48 15.01
CA GLU A 70 -1.79 -14.09 13.91
C GLU A 70 -1.13 -14.28 12.54
N VAL A 71 0.13 -13.89 12.39
CA VAL A 71 0.90 -14.09 11.16
C VAL A 71 1.08 -15.57 10.87
N TYR A 72 1.37 -16.37 11.89
CA TYR A 72 1.51 -17.82 11.71
C TYR A 72 0.20 -18.47 11.22
N LEU A 73 -0.95 -18.09 11.80
CA LEU A 73 -2.27 -18.54 11.34
C LEU A 73 -2.57 -18.07 9.90
N ASN A 74 -2.20 -16.86 9.55
CA ASN A 74 -2.31 -16.35 8.18
C ASN A 74 -1.47 -17.19 7.21
N CYS A 75 -0.25 -17.58 7.58
CA CYS A 75 0.59 -18.44 6.75
C CYS A 75 -0.06 -19.82 6.51
N ILE A 76 -0.68 -20.41 7.55
CA ILE A 76 -1.45 -21.66 7.41
C ILE A 76 -2.60 -21.50 6.42
N ALA A 77 -3.41 -20.43 6.56
CA ALA A 77 -4.54 -20.17 5.69
C ALA A 77 -4.11 -19.91 4.24
N LEU A 78 -3.06 -19.12 4.04
CA LEU A 78 -2.48 -18.83 2.73
C LEU A 78 -1.95 -20.12 2.06
N ASN A 79 -1.29 -21.01 2.82
CA ASN A 79 -0.83 -22.26 2.28
C ASN A 79 -1.98 -23.21 1.91
N ALA A 80 -3.04 -23.26 2.70
CA ALA A 80 -4.22 -24.07 2.37
C ALA A 80 -4.86 -23.62 1.03
N VAL A 81 -4.96 -22.29 0.81
CA VAL A 81 -5.43 -21.74 -0.48
C VAL A 81 -4.46 -22.08 -1.61
N ARG A 82 -3.14 -21.95 -1.37
CA ARG A 82 -2.11 -22.29 -2.36
C ARG A 82 -2.22 -23.74 -2.78
N SER A 83 -2.36 -24.67 -1.84
CA SER A 83 -2.54 -26.10 -2.14
C SER A 83 -3.79 -26.36 -2.99
N LEU A 84 -4.93 -25.76 -2.62
CA LEU A 84 -6.16 -25.89 -3.40
C LEU A 84 -6.01 -25.38 -4.85
N ILE A 85 -5.30 -24.26 -5.04
CA ILE A 85 -5.05 -23.71 -6.38
C ILE A 85 -4.07 -24.61 -7.15
N HIS A 86 -3.04 -25.14 -6.49
CA HIS A 86 -2.11 -26.10 -7.10
C HIS A 86 -2.84 -27.35 -7.62
N ASP A 87 -3.71 -27.93 -6.81
CA ASP A 87 -4.54 -29.08 -7.21
C ASP A 87 -5.38 -28.76 -8.46
N ASN A 88 -5.92 -27.53 -8.56
CA ASN A 88 -6.67 -27.10 -9.73
C ASN A 88 -5.77 -26.90 -10.97
N VAL A 89 -4.52 -26.46 -10.80
CA VAL A 89 -3.52 -26.38 -11.87
C VAL A 89 -3.21 -27.79 -12.38
N ASP A 90 -2.92 -28.72 -11.48
CA ASP A 90 -2.58 -30.11 -11.81
C ASP A 90 -3.73 -30.84 -12.52
N ASN A 91 -4.98 -30.52 -12.16
CA ASN A 91 -6.17 -31.04 -12.82
C ASN A 91 -6.53 -30.30 -14.14
N GLY A 92 -5.70 -29.37 -14.61
CA GLY A 92 -5.91 -28.64 -15.86
C GLY A 92 -7.07 -27.64 -15.85
N LEU A 93 -7.59 -27.27 -14.68
CA LEU A 93 -8.74 -26.37 -14.54
C LEU A 93 -8.38 -24.90 -14.72
N LEU A 94 -7.09 -24.55 -14.65
CA LEU A 94 -6.59 -23.18 -14.75
C LEU A 94 -5.73 -23.00 -16.01
N THR A 95 -6.38 -22.66 -17.12
CA THR A 95 -5.79 -22.66 -18.47
C THR A 95 -4.57 -21.77 -18.64
N ASN A 96 -4.45 -20.66 -17.91
CA ASN A 96 -3.27 -19.79 -17.98
C ASN A 96 -1.99 -20.50 -17.47
N PHE A 97 -2.14 -21.37 -16.50
CA PHE A 97 -1.03 -22.19 -15.98
C PHE A 97 -0.74 -23.37 -16.93
N THR A 98 -1.76 -24.11 -17.34
CA THR A 98 -1.58 -25.28 -18.23
C THR A 98 -1.06 -24.90 -19.60
N ASN A 99 -1.33 -23.66 -20.07
CA ASN A 99 -0.77 -23.12 -21.31
C ASN A 99 0.62 -22.49 -21.14
N GLY A 100 1.22 -22.55 -19.95
CA GLY A 100 2.55 -22.02 -19.67
C GLY A 100 2.66 -20.49 -19.66
N LEU A 101 1.53 -19.78 -19.56
CA LEU A 101 1.53 -18.30 -19.47
C LEU A 101 1.91 -17.80 -18.09
N ILE A 102 1.65 -18.58 -17.04
CA ILE A 102 2.00 -18.30 -15.66
C ILE A 102 2.68 -19.54 -15.07
N ASP A 103 3.82 -19.33 -14.44
CA ASP A 103 4.52 -20.36 -13.68
C ASP A 103 4.08 -20.27 -12.22
N PHE A 104 3.48 -21.33 -11.70
CA PHE A 104 2.94 -21.38 -10.34
C PHE A 104 4.05 -21.29 -9.28
N ASP A 105 5.23 -21.85 -9.56
CA ASP A 105 6.34 -21.88 -8.61
C ASP A 105 6.97 -20.51 -8.41
N HIS A 106 6.79 -19.59 -9.35
CA HIS A 106 7.21 -18.20 -9.23
C HIS A 106 6.22 -17.31 -8.46
N LEU A 107 5.05 -17.83 -8.09
CA LEU A 107 4.05 -17.05 -7.35
C LEU A 107 4.32 -17.08 -5.83
N TYR A 108 4.09 -15.94 -5.20
CA TYR A 108 4.20 -15.76 -3.75
C TYR A 108 2.87 -16.03 -3.05
N ASN A 109 2.90 -16.22 -1.74
CA ASN A 109 1.81 -15.86 -0.85
C ASN A 109 2.10 -14.48 -0.26
N THR A 110 1.08 -13.76 0.20
CA THR A 110 1.27 -12.41 0.74
C THR A 110 0.55 -12.24 2.06
N VAL A 111 1.31 -11.87 3.09
CA VAL A 111 0.77 -11.31 4.34
C VAL A 111 0.64 -9.81 4.15
N GLY A 112 -0.58 -9.35 4.00
CA GLY A 112 -0.89 -7.93 3.94
C GLY A 112 -1.13 -7.36 5.33
N PHE A 113 -1.12 -6.03 5.45
CA PHE A 113 -1.45 -5.34 6.68
C PHE A 113 -2.26 -4.07 6.44
N ILE A 114 -2.96 -3.61 7.49
CA ILE A 114 -3.70 -2.35 7.55
C ILE A 114 -3.67 -1.83 9.00
N GLY A 115 -3.78 -0.52 9.17
CA GLY A 115 -3.94 0.08 10.49
C GLY A 115 -2.64 0.31 11.26
N VAL A 116 -1.51 0.54 10.56
CA VAL A 116 -0.21 0.89 11.21
C VAL A 116 -0.33 2.17 12.03
N TYR A 117 -0.89 3.23 11.42
CA TYR A 117 -1.08 4.51 12.10
C TYR A 117 -1.93 4.36 13.35
N GLU A 118 -3.04 3.66 13.24
CA GLU A 118 -3.98 3.46 14.32
C GLU A 118 -3.35 2.64 15.45
N ALA A 119 -2.60 1.58 15.14
CA ALA A 119 -1.89 0.80 16.14
C ALA A 119 -0.84 1.64 16.89
N LEU A 120 -0.03 2.42 16.17
CA LEU A 120 0.96 3.31 16.77
C LEU A 120 0.31 4.41 17.61
N LYS A 121 -0.83 4.95 17.19
CA LYS A 121 -1.56 5.97 17.93
C LYS A 121 -2.17 5.43 19.23
N ILE A 122 -2.73 4.22 19.22
CA ILE A 122 -3.27 3.55 20.42
C ILE A 122 -2.20 3.46 21.51
N TYR A 123 -0.95 3.20 21.16
CA TYR A 123 0.17 3.14 22.11
C TYR A 123 0.83 4.49 22.42
N GLY A 124 0.24 5.61 21.95
CA GLY A 124 0.77 6.95 22.22
C GLY A 124 2.04 7.31 21.44
N TYR A 125 2.30 6.63 20.32
CA TYR A 125 3.49 6.85 19.49
C TYR A 125 3.27 7.86 18.35
N VAL A 126 2.14 8.57 18.37
CA VAL A 126 1.86 9.69 17.47
C VAL A 126 1.76 10.96 18.31
N GLU A 127 2.58 11.94 18.00
CA GLU A 127 2.54 13.27 18.58
C GLU A 127 2.09 14.31 17.57
N ILE A 128 1.44 15.35 18.08
CA ILE A 128 0.97 16.49 17.29
C ILE A 128 1.86 17.68 17.61
N ASP A 129 2.50 18.26 16.58
CA ASP A 129 3.35 19.44 16.73
C ASP A 129 2.52 20.72 16.93
N ASP A 130 3.21 21.84 17.22
CA ASP A 130 2.59 23.16 17.44
C ASP A 130 1.79 23.67 16.24
N PHE A 131 2.02 23.13 15.06
CA PHE A 131 1.29 23.42 13.82
C PHE A 131 0.12 22.47 13.58
N GLY A 132 -0.09 21.49 14.46
CA GLY A 132 -1.13 20.48 14.37
C GLY A 132 -0.79 19.35 13.39
N ASN A 133 0.48 19.14 13.04
CA ASN A 133 0.89 18.02 12.20
C ASN A 133 1.15 16.79 13.07
N ALA A 134 0.67 15.64 12.60
CA ALA A 134 0.96 14.35 13.20
C ALA A 134 2.34 13.84 12.75
N ASN A 135 3.14 13.38 13.70
CA ASN A 135 4.46 12.80 13.49
C ASN A 135 4.60 11.54 14.35
N TYR A 136 5.37 10.56 13.90
CA TYR A 136 5.72 9.44 14.76
C TYR A 136 6.84 9.83 15.72
N THR A 137 6.70 9.43 16.99
CA THR A 137 7.80 9.50 17.93
C THR A 137 8.92 8.55 17.49
N LYS A 138 10.14 8.77 17.99
CA LYS A 138 11.25 7.86 17.73
C LYS A 138 10.95 6.43 18.21
N SER A 139 10.33 6.28 19.38
CA SER A 139 9.87 4.98 19.88
C SER A 139 8.81 4.35 18.98
N GLY A 140 7.94 5.16 18.37
CA GLY A 140 6.94 4.71 17.39
C GLY A 140 7.57 4.21 16.10
N GLU A 141 8.60 4.92 15.59
CA GLU A 141 9.37 4.47 14.43
C GLU A 141 10.04 3.11 14.69
N GLU A 142 10.65 2.95 15.90
CA GLU A 142 11.29 1.69 16.31
C GLU A 142 10.26 0.56 16.52
N PHE A 143 9.12 0.87 17.12
CA PHE A 143 8.06 -0.12 17.31
C PHE A 143 7.43 -0.55 15.99
N GLY A 144 7.21 0.39 15.06
CA GLY A 144 6.74 0.08 13.71
C GLY A 144 7.68 -0.90 12.98
N LYS A 145 9.01 -0.72 13.10
CA LYS A 145 9.98 -1.67 12.54
C LYS A 145 9.84 -3.06 13.17
N LYS A 146 9.68 -3.15 14.49
CA LYS A 146 9.47 -4.44 15.17
C LYS A 146 8.22 -5.17 14.69
N ILE A 147 7.14 -4.45 14.36
CA ILE A 147 5.93 -5.04 13.74
C ILE A 147 6.31 -5.77 12.45
N PHE A 148 7.06 -5.12 11.56
CA PHE A 148 7.46 -5.73 10.29
C PHE A 148 8.48 -6.85 10.47
N ASP A 149 9.43 -6.72 11.41
CA ASP A 149 10.36 -7.79 11.77
C ASP A 149 9.62 -9.05 12.22
N VAL A 150 8.56 -8.92 13.03
CA VAL A 150 7.73 -10.06 13.45
C VAL A 150 7.04 -10.68 12.24
N ILE A 151 6.48 -9.89 11.33
CA ILE A 151 5.81 -10.41 10.13
C ILE A 151 6.78 -11.23 9.28
N HIS A 152 7.99 -10.72 9.02
CA HIS A 152 9.00 -11.43 8.23
C HIS A 152 9.53 -12.66 8.92
N ASN A 153 9.98 -12.52 10.16
CA ASN A 153 10.57 -13.64 10.92
C ASN A 153 9.60 -14.79 11.09
N THR A 154 8.31 -14.50 11.34
CA THR A 154 7.27 -15.52 11.49
C THR A 154 6.98 -16.21 10.16
N SER A 155 6.91 -15.46 9.07
CA SER A 155 6.69 -16.00 7.73
C SER A 155 7.84 -16.92 7.30
N ASP A 156 9.08 -16.49 7.52
CA ASP A 156 10.28 -17.28 7.21
C ASP A 156 10.38 -18.54 8.07
N LYS A 157 10.09 -18.41 9.38
CA LYS A 157 10.03 -19.54 10.31
C LYS A 157 8.99 -20.58 9.86
N TYR A 158 7.78 -20.12 9.48
CA TYR A 158 6.73 -21.00 8.97
C TYR A 158 7.19 -21.80 7.75
N LEU A 159 7.77 -21.11 6.74
CA LEU A 159 8.27 -21.76 5.53
C LEU A 159 9.36 -22.78 5.84
N LYS A 160 10.31 -22.43 6.69
CA LYS A 160 11.40 -23.29 7.12
C LYS A 160 10.89 -24.52 7.88
N ASP A 161 9.99 -24.34 8.86
CA ASP A 161 9.45 -25.43 9.68
C ASP A 161 8.63 -26.42 8.85
N LYS A 162 8.02 -25.98 7.76
CA LYS A 162 7.23 -26.81 6.83
C LYS A 162 8.03 -27.35 5.64
N GLY A 163 9.25 -26.86 5.43
CA GLY A 163 10.09 -27.24 4.29
C GLY A 163 9.56 -26.71 2.94
N TYR A 164 8.86 -25.57 2.94
CA TYR A 164 8.35 -24.97 1.71
C TYR A 164 9.40 -24.09 1.04
N SER A 165 9.45 -24.11 -0.31
CA SER A 165 10.40 -23.38 -1.15
C SER A 165 9.87 -22.08 -1.75
N TYR A 166 8.55 -21.84 -1.68
CA TYR A 166 7.96 -20.58 -2.14
C TYR A 166 8.21 -19.45 -1.14
N HIS A 167 7.89 -18.21 -1.53
CA HIS A 167 8.09 -17.02 -0.69
C HIS A 167 6.77 -16.49 -0.14
N ILE A 168 6.84 -15.84 1.02
CA ILE A 168 5.74 -15.06 1.60
C ILE A 168 6.19 -13.60 1.66
N ASN A 169 5.46 -12.73 0.95
CA ASN A 169 5.70 -11.29 0.93
C ASN A 169 4.96 -10.59 2.07
N CYS A 170 5.50 -9.43 2.47
CA CYS A 170 4.78 -8.43 3.28
C CYS A 170 4.33 -7.28 2.38
N GLU A 171 3.03 -6.92 2.42
CA GLU A 171 2.46 -5.90 1.52
C GLU A 171 1.53 -4.93 2.25
N GLN A 172 1.65 -3.65 1.89
CA GLN A 172 0.67 -2.62 2.25
C GLN A 172 -0.65 -2.88 1.53
N SER A 173 -1.60 -3.56 2.19
CA SER A 173 -2.86 -3.93 1.56
C SER A 173 -3.70 -2.72 1.18
N PRO A 174 -4.24 -2.65 -0.04
CA PRO A 174 -5.22 -1.61 -0.43
C PRO A 174 -6.47 -1.61 0.44
N ALA A 175 -6.91 -2.79 0.89
CA ALA A 175 -8.00 -3.09 1.83
C ALA A 175 -9.38 -2.46 1.52
N GLU A 176 -9.48 -1.56 0.59
CA GLU A 176 -10.72 -0.93 0.07
C GLU A 176 -11.93 -0.93 1.04
N ASN A 177 -12.95 -1.76 0.75
CA ASN A 177 -14.14 -1.90 1.61
C ASN A 177 -13.87 -2.68 2.91
N ALA A 178 -12.80 -3.48 2.99
CA ALA A 178 -12.44 -4.18 4.21
C ALA A 178 -12.01 -3.20 5.31
N ALA A 179 -11.33 -2.12 4.96
CA ALA A 179 -10.92 -1.07 5.89
C ALA A 179 -12.09 -0.47 6.67
N ASP A 180 -13.20 -0.14 5.99
CA ASP A 180 -14.44 0.36 6.61
C ASP A 180 -15.12 -0.71 7.47
N LYS A 181 -15.22 -1.94 6.96
CA LYS A 181 -15.86 -3.05 7.69
C LYS A 181 -15.09 -3.44 8.95
N LEU A 182 -13.77 -3.46 8.90
CA LEU A 182 -12.94 -3.78 10.06
C LEU A 182 -13.09 -2.70 11.13
N MET A 183 -12.98 -1.44 10.76
CA MET A 183 -13.14 -0.33 11.70
C MET A 183 -14.53 -0.32 12.36
N LYS A 184 -15.61 -0.52 11.60
CA LYS A 184 -16.97 -0.60 12.15
C LYS A 184 -17.15 -1.74 13.13
N LYS A 185 -16.54 -2.90 12.87
CA LYS A 185 -16.53 -4.01 13.83
C LYS A 185 -15.79 -3.63 15.10
N ASP A 186 -14.65 -2.97 14.97
CA ASP A 186 -13.85 -2.55 16.12
C ASP A 186 -14.57 -1.47 16.92
N GLN A 187 -15.23 -0.51 16.29
CA GLN A 187 -16.10 0.47 16.93
C GLN A 187 -17.23 -0.20 17.72
N PHE A 188 -17.81 -1.29 17.20
CA PHE A 188 -18.85 -2.02 17.90
C PHE A 188 -18.35 -2.74 19.16
N PHE A 189 -17.13 -3.33 19.12
CA PHE A 189 -16.59 -4.11 20.23
C PHE A 189 -15.80 -3.26 21.25
N TYR A 190 -15.14 -2.20 20.82
CA TYR A 190 -14.21 -1.40 21.65
C TYR A 190 -14.67 0.03 21.86
N HIS A 191 -15.80 0.42 21.24
CA HIS A 191 -16.43 1.74 21.39
C HIS A 191 -15.40 2.89 21.20
N ASP A 192 -15.20 3.69 22.22
CA ASP A 192 -14.37 4.89 22.27
C ASP A 192 -12.84 4.63 22.32
N LYS A 193 -12.42 3.36 22.40
CA LYS A 193 -10.99 3.02 22.29
C LYS A 193 -10.48 3.03 20.85
N VAL A 194 -11.38 2.98 19.88
CA VAL A 194 -11.00 3.00 18.45
C VAL A 194 -10.52 4.38 18.06
N VAL A 195 -9.39 4.45 17.34
CA VAL A 195 -8.92 5.69 16.74
C VAL A 195 -9.87 6.08 15.60
N ASP A 196 -10.56 7.19 15.76
CA ASP A 196 -11.63 7.67 14.88
C ASP A 196 -11.28 8.95 14.10
N ASP A 197 -10.00 9.28 13.98
CA ASP A 197 -9.52 10.42 13.18
C ASP A 197 -9.99 10.35 11.73
N LEU A 198 -10.27 9.14 11.25
CA LEU A 198 -10.70 8.82 9.89
C LEU A 198 -11.92 7.88 9.92
N PRO A 199 -12.74 7.87 8.86
CA PRO A 199 -13.94 7.02 8.79
C PRO A 199 -13.64 5.55 8.46
N LEU A 200 -12.36 5.17 8.31
CA LEU A 200 -11.89 3.82 8.00
C LEU A 200 -10.41 3.70 8.35
N TYR A 201 -9.93 2.48 8.55
CA TYR A 201 -8.52 2.24 8.80
C TYR A 201 -7.63 2.62 7.63
N GLY A 202 -6.49 3.24 7.94
CA GLY A 202 -5.51 3.66 6.94
C GLY A 202 -4.75 2.46 6.34
N ASN A 203 -4.53 2.50 5.03
CA ASN A 203 -3.57 1.60 4.39
C ASN A 203 -2.21 2.28 4.20
N GLN A 204 -2.15 3.60 4.21
CA GLN A 204 -0.88 4.35 4.17
C GLN A 204 -0.22 4.37 5.54
N PHE A 205 1.11 4.34 5.60
CA PHE A 205 1.84 4.48 6.88
C PHE A 205 1.48 5.77 7.62
N MET A 206 1.28 6.84 6.88
CA MET A 206 0.63 8.06 7.39
C MET A 206 -0.62 8.31 6.53
N PRO A 207 -1.85 8.08 7.05
CA PRO A 207 -3.07 8.15 6.26
C PRO A 207 -3.31 9.51 5.62
N LEU A 208 -3.90 9.52 4.41
CA LEU A 208 -4.03 10.73 3.57
C LEU A 208 -4.89 11.84 4.19
N GLY A 209 -5.81 11.50 5.08
CA GLY A 209 -6.65 12.47 5.80
C GLY A 209 -5.97 13.09 7.03
N ILE A 210 -4.88 12.51 7.51
CA ILE A 210 -4.14 13.02 8.68
C ILE A 210 -3.31 14.22 8.25
N LYS A 211 -3.37 15.31 9.04
CA LYS A 211 -2.57 16.49 8.79
C LYS A 211 -1.10 16.20 9.13
N THR A 212 -0.24 16.32 8.13
CA THR A 212 1.23 16.25 8.26
C THR A 212 1.84 16.82 6.98
N SER A 213 3.14 17.14 6.98
CA SER A 213 3.82 17.66 5.78
C SER A 213 4.12 16.54 4.78
N LEU A 214 4.29 16.91 3.49
CA LEU A 214 4.75 15.97 2.46
C LEU A 214 6.11 15.36 2.82
N ASN A 215 7.01 16.15 3.40
CA ASN A 215 8.32 15.65 3.84
C ASN A 215 8.20 14.57 4.90
N GLU A 216 7.31 14.73 5.89
CA GLU A 216 7.10 13.72 6.92
C GLU A 216 6.43 12.47 6.34
N ARG A 217 5.50 12.61 5.38
CA ARG A 217 4.94 11.47 4.64
C ARG A 217 6.01 10.70 3.88
N ILE A 218 6.93 11.40 3.22
CA ILE A 218 8.05 10.79 2.47
C ILE A 218 8.99 10.09 3.46
N LYS A 219 9.34 10.72 4.59
CA LYS A 219 10.18 10.14 5.64
C LYS A 219 9.55 8.87 6.20
N THR A 220 8.27 8.93 6.57
CA THR A 220 7.52 7.79 7.12
C THR A 220 7.42 6.64 6.11
N GLN A 221 7.16 6.95 4.84
CA GLN A 221 7.16 5.95 3.78
C GLN A 221 8.53 5.29 3.64
N SER A 222 9.58 6.08 3.53
CA SER A 222 10.97 5.61 3.42
C SER A 222 11.38 4.70 4.58
N LEU A 223 10.90 5.00 5.79
CA LEU A 223 11.22 4.25 7.00
C LEU A 223 10.74 2.79 6.95
N PHE A 224 9.56 2.57 6.35
CA PHE A 224 8.89 1.27 6.34
C PHE A 224 8.88 0.58 4.96
N ASP A 225 9.24 1.31 3.90
CA ASP A 225 9.13 0.83 2.51
C ASP A 225 9.98 -0.43 2.26
N SER A 226 11.19 -0.47 2.86
CA SER A 226 12.11 -1.60 2.74
C SER A 226 11.60 -2.91 3.35
N PHE A 227 10.61 -2.84 4.25
CA PHE A 227 9.96 -4.01 4.84
C PHE A 227 8.82 -4.55 3.95
N CYS A 228 8.35 -3.78 2.98
CA CYS A 228 7.23 -4.16 2.12
C CYS A 228 7.72 -4.80 0.83
N ASN A 229 8.32 -5.98 0.92
CA ASN A 229 8.84 -6.71 -0.25
C ASN A 229 7.75 -7.22 -1.20
N GLY A 230 6.47 -7.22 -0.81
CA GLY A 230 5.31 -7.41 -1.69
C GLY A 230 4.82 -6.13 -2.35
N GLY A 231 5.20 -4.99 -1.79
CA GLY A 231 4.91 -3.66 -2.30
C GLY A 231 4.26 -2.72 -1.29
N SER A 232 4.55 -1.45 -1.47
CA SER A 232 3.88 -0.32 -0.81
C SER A 232 3.83 0.86 -1.76
N ILE A 233 2.94 1.80 -1.57
CA ILE A 233 2.83 2.99 -2.40
C ILE A 233 2.67 4.25 -1.57
N LEU A 234 3.48 5.27 -1.85
CA LEU A 234 3.25 6.63 -1.37
C LEU A 234 2.34 7.37 -2.35
N HIS A 235 1.19 7.81 -1.87
CA HIS A 235 0.35 8.77 -2.59
C HIS A 235 0.77 10.20 -2.22
N ALA A 236 1.52 10.85 -3.09
CA ALA A 236 1.84 12.27 -2.97
C ALA A 236 0.67 13.09 -3.51
N ASN A 237 -0.30 13.41 -2.63
CA ASN A 237 -1.44 14.25 -3.01
C ASN A 237 -0.97 15.68 -3.26
N ILE A 238 -1.17 16.18 -4.46
CA ILE A 238 -0.82 17.54 -4.88
C ILE A 238 -2.06 18.31 -5.32
N ASP A 239 -2.16 19.58 -4.95
CA ASP A 239 -3.32 20.43 -5.19
C ASP A 239 -3.44 20.90 -6.64
N ALA A 240 -2.32 20.89 -7.38
CA ALA A 240 -2.24 21.25 -8.78
C ALA A 240 -1.31 20.29 -9.54
N PRO A 241 -1.47 20.14 -10.87
CA PRO A 241 -0.53 19.40 -11.68
C PRO A 241 0.85 20.09 -11.65
N LEU A 242 1.91 19.28 -11.73
CA LEU A 242 3.25 19.81 -11.91
C LEU A 242 3.34 20.49 -13.28
N ASP A 243 3.65 21.76 -13.30
CA ASP A 243 3.57 22.63 -14.47
C ASP A 243 4.78 22.55 -15.40
N SER A 244 5.83 21.85 -14.97
CA SER A 244 7.05 21.66 -15.76
C SER A 244 7.71 20.32 -15.51
N PHE A 245 8.45 19.85 -16.51
CA PHE A 245 9.28 18.67 -16.40
C PHE A 245 10.32 18.80 -15.28
N ASP A 246 10.93 19.97 -15.13
CA ASP A 246 11.95 20.21 -14.11
C ASP A 246 11.42 20.08 -12.69
N LYS A 247 10.21 20.58 -12.41
CA LYS A 247 9.55 20.40 -11.11
C LYS A 247 9.23 18.93 -10.87
N ALA A 248 8.64 18.27 -11.85
CA ALA A 248 8.33 16.85 -11.76
C ALA A 248 9.60 16.02 -11.52
N TRP A 249 10.68 16.31 -12.25
CA TRP A 249 11.96 15.63 -12.12
C TRP A 249 12.62 15.87 -10.76
N LYS A 250 12.65 17.12 -10.28
CA LYS A 250 13.19 17.46 -8.95
C LYS A 250 12.45 16.73 -7.83
N LEU A 251 11.11 16.75 -7.86
CA LEU A 251 10.30 16.09 -6.85
C LEU A 251 10.45 14.56 -6.91
N THR A 252 10.49 13.98 -8.12
CA THR A 252 10.75 12.55 -8.32
C THR A 252 12.10 12.14 -7.73
N ASN A 253 13.16 12.87 -8.07
CA ASN A 253 14.50 12.59 -7.54
C ASN A 253 14.56 12.79 -6.01
N TYR A 254 13.88 13.80 -5.49
CA TYR A 254 13.83 14.03 -4.05
C TYR A 254 13.19 12.83 -3.32
N ILE A 255 12.01 12.38 -3.77
CA ILE A 255 11.32 11.24 -3.17
C ILE A 255 12.17 9.97 -3.29
N ALA A 256 12.71 9.69 -4.48
CA ALA A 256 13.55 8.52 -4.72
C ALA A 256 14.85 8.56 -3.89
N SER A 257 15.48 9.74 -3.73
CA SER A 257 16.67 9.91 -2.91
C SER A 257 16.47 9.63 -1.42
N LYS A 258 15.21 9.65 -0.95
CA LYS A 258 14.84 9.28 0.42
C LYS A 258 14.63 7.78 0.59
N GLY A 259 14.75 6.97 -0.48
CA GLY A 259 14.57 5.52 -0.44
C GLY A 259 13.13 5.05 -0.65
N VAL A 260 12.22 5.93 -1.05
CA VAL A 260 10.87 5.53 -1.45
C VAL A 260 10.92 4.89 -2.83
N THR A 261 10.49 3.65 -2.94
CA THR A 261 10.62 2.82 -4.14
C THR A 261 9.44 2.94 -5.09
N TYR A 262 8.24 3.14 -4.56
CA TYR A 262 7.05 3.31 -5.38
C TYR A 262 6.16 4.44 -4.87
N PHE A 263 5.88 5.39 -5.74
CA PHE A 263 5.03 6.54 -5.42
C PHE A 263 4.27 7.03 -6.64
N ALA A 264 3.20 7.77 -6.39
CA ALA A 264 2.42 8.41 -7.44
C ALA A 264 2.08 9.84 -7.04
N PHE A 265 2.27 10.79 -7.95
CA PHE A 265 1.65 12.10 -7.86
C PHE A 265 0.15 11.95 -8.09
N ASN A 266 -0.62 12.46 -7.16
CA ASN A 266 -2.05 12.21 -7.10
C ASN A 266 -2.84 13.52 -7.09
N PRO A 267 -3.01 14.19 -8.25
CA PRO A 267 -3.86 15.37 -8.36
C PRO A 267 -5.34 14.98 -8.42
N ILE A 268 -6.21 15.98 -8.31
CA ILE A 268 -7.62 15.87 -8.68
C ILE A 268 -7.78 16.34 -10.13
N ILE A 269 -8.24 15.46 -11.01
CA ILE A 269 -8.60 15.80 -12.38
C ILE A 269 -10.11 15.96 -12.46
N GLN A 270 -10.57 17.10 -12.99
CA GLN A 270 -11.98 17.38 -13.21
C GLN A 270 -12.44 16.89 -14.58
N ALA A 271 -13.71 16.55 -14.69
CA ALA A 271 -14.36 16.32 -15.98
C ALA A 271 -15.73 16.99 -16.03
N CYS A 272 -16.06 17.59 -17.18
CA CYS A 272 -17.38 18.16 -17.46
C CYS A 272 -18.36 17.06 -17.95
N LYS A 273 -19.62 17.43 -18.16
CA LYS A 273 -20.66 16.52 -18.68
C LYS A 273 -20.33 15.90 -20.05
N HIS A 274 -19.46 16.53 -20.84
CA HIS A 274 -18.98 16.03 -22.12
C HIS A 274 -17.72 15.16 -22.00
N ASN A 275 -17.28 14.85 -20.76
CA ASN A 275 -16.07 14.07 -20.43
C ASN A 275 -14.74 14.74 -20.89
N HIS A 276 -14.71 16.05 -21.11
CA HIS A 276 -13.43 16.74 -21.27
C HIS A 276 -12.74 16.76 -19.90
N ALA A 277 -11.51 16.25 -19.84
CA ALA A 277 -10.68 16.28 -18.64
C ALA A 277 -9.92 17.61 -18.55
N PHE A 278 -9.86 18.21 -17.36
CA PHE A 278 -9.20 19.49 -17.14
C PHE A 278 -8.83 19.68 -15.66
N TYR A 279 -8.11 20.75 -15.37
CA TYR A 279 -7.85 21.21 -14.01
C TYR A 279 -8.57 22.54 -13.78
N GLY A 280 -9.22 22.69 -12.63
CA GLY A 280 -9.90 23.92 -12.24
C GLY A 280 -11.43 23.78 -12.15
N THR A 281 -12.13 24.91 -12.09
CA THR A 281 -13.56 24.96 -11.80
C THR A 281 -14.46 25.00 -13.03
N LYS A 282 -13.88 25.24 -14.22
CA LYS A 282 -14.61 25.40 -15.49
C LYS A 282 -13.85 24.77 -16.62
N CYS A 283 -14.55 23.99 -17.44
CA CYS A 283 -13.95 23.31 -18.60
C CYS A 283 -13.44 24.33 -19.63
N PRO A 284 -12.16 24.34 -20.00
CA PRO A 284 -11.60 25.25 -20.97
C PRO A 284 -12.10 24.98 -22.41
N THR A 285 -12.54 23.75 -22.70
CA THR A 285 -12.98 23.34 -24.04
C THR A 285 -14.43 23.73 -24.33
N CYS A 286 -15.35 23.61 -23.37
CA CYS A 286 -16.77 23.85 -23.61
C CYS A 286 -17.43 24.84 -22.63
N GLY A 287 -16.68 25.39 -21.69
CA GLY A 287 -17.21 26.31 -20.67
C GLY A 287 -18.10 25.63 -19.61
N GLY A 288 -18.26 24.30 -19.65
CA GLY A 288 -19.11 23.56 -18.73
C GLY A 288 -18.57 23.49 -17.31
N LYS A 289 -19.47 23.31 -16.34
CA LYS A 289 -19.11 23.08 -14.92
C LYS A 289 -18.47 21.70 -14.71
N VAL A 290 -17.79 21.54 -13.57
CA VAL A 290 -17.30 20.24 -13.10
C VAL A 290 -18.48 19.31 -12.82
N GLU A 291 -18.46 18.14 -13.44
CA GLU A 291 -19.43 17.07 -13.24
C GLU A 291 -18.85 15.94 -12.37
N LYS A 292 -17.55 15.65 -12.57
CA LYS A 292 -16.84 14.57 -11.89
C LYS A 292 -15.46 15.00 -11.46
N ASN A 293 -15.03 14.53 -10.30
CA ASN A 293 -13.65 14.59 -9.85
C ASN A 293 -13.04 13.19 -9.93
N PHE A 294 -11.86 13.06 -10.50
CA PHE A 294 -11.09 11.82 -10.59
C PHE A 294 -9.83 11.95 -9.77
N THR A 295 -9.55 10.95 -8.97
CA THR A 295 -8.29 10.78 -8.26
C THR A 295 -8.11 9.31 -7.87
N ARG A 296 -6.99 8.95 -7.23
CA ARG A 296 -6.79 7.57 -6.79
C ARG A 296 -7.59 7.27 -5.52
N VAL A 297 -8.36 6.17 -5.52
CA VAL A 297 -9.05 5.71 -4.30
C VAL A 297 -8.05 5.07 -3.33
N VAL A 298 -7.37 4.05 -3.74
CA VAL A 298 -6.20 3.43 -3.08
C VAL A 298 -5.06 3.26 -4.08
N GLY A 299 -5.20 2.47 -5.11
CA GLY A 299 -4.26 2.34 -6.22
C GLY A 299 -4.87 2.77 -7.56
N PHE A 300 -6.19 2.74 -7.69
CA PHE A 300 -6.91 2.96 -8.93
C PHE A 300 -7.40 4.39 -9.09
N PHE A 301 -7.16 4.97 -10.27
CA PHE A 301 -7.65 6.28 -10.65
C PHE A 301 -9.10 6.19 -11.12
N THR A 302 -10.05 6.65 -10.31
CA THR A 302 -11.49 6.48 -10.55
C THR A 302 -12.29 7.72 -10.15
N PRO A 303 -13.53 7.91 -10.66
CA PRO A 303 -14.36 9.05 -10.29
C PRO A 303 -14.83 8.93 -8.84
N VAL A 304 -14.60 9.97 -8.04
CA VAL A 304 -14.92 10.02 -6.59
C VAL A 304 -16.40 9.72 -6.30
N ASN A 305 -17.32 10.13 -7.19
CA ASN A 305 -18.75 9.86 -7.01
C ASN A 305 -19.12 8.38 -7.08
N LYS A 306 -18.22 7.51 -7.56
CA LYS A 306 -18.40 6.04 -7.60
C LYS A 306 -17.84 5.33 -6.38
N TRP A 307 -17.12 6.02 -5.50
CA TRP A 307 -16.52 5.42 -4.32
C TRP A 307 -17.58 5.02 -3.28
N ALA A 308 -17.24 4.06 -2.43
CA ALA A 308 -18.04 3.73 -1.25
C ALA A 308 -18.13 4.94 -0.29
N LYS A 309 -19.17 4.97 0.54
CA LYS A 309 -19.45 6.12 1.42
C LYS A 309 -18.26 6.49 2.30
N ALA A 310 -17.68 5.54 3.01
CA ALA A 310 -16.52 5.80 3.89
C ALA A 310 -15.31 6.37 3.14
N ARG A 311 -15.06 5.90 1.90
CA ARG A 311 -14.00 6.46 1.05
C ARG A 311 -14.30 7.87 0.55
N LYS A 312 -15.58 8.21 0.31
CA LYS A 312 -15.97 9.60 0.02
C LYS A 312 -15.81 10.51 1.22
N ASP A 313 -16.08 9.99 2.41
CA ASP A 313 -15.91 10.76 3.64
C ASP A 313 -14.41 10.93 3.97
N GLU A 314 -13.58 9.90 3.78
CA GLU A 314 -12.12 10.00 3.85
C GLU A 314 -11.56 11.01 2.83
N PHE A 315 -12.07 11.02 1.59
CA PHE A 315 -11.64 11.96 0.55
C PHE A 315 -11.81 13.43 0.98
N LYS A 316 -12.86 13.76 1.72
CA LYS A 316 -13.09 15.12 2.24
C LYS A 316 -12.05 15.56 3.26
N LEU A 317 -11.43 14.60 3.95
CA LEU A 317 -10.39 14.83 4.94
C LEU A 317 -8.98 14.83 4.32
N ARG A 318 -8.82 14.35 3.08
CA ARG A 318 -7.51 14.28 2.42
C ARG A 318 -6.84 15.65 2.38
N ARG A 319 -5.54 15.63 2.63
CA ARG A 319 -4.69 16.82 2.52
C ARG A 319 -4.02 16.83 1.15
N TRP A 320 -3.94 18.01 0.59
CA TRP A 320 -3.39 18.29 -0.73
C TRP A 320 -2.27 19.30 -0.57
N GLU A 321 -1.09 18.94 -1.00
CA GLU A 321 0.11 19.73 -0.82
C GLU A 321 0.31 20.66 -2.00
N HIS A 322 0.66 21.90 -1.70
CA HIS A 322 1.06 22.88 -2.71
C HIS A 322 2.54 22.68 -3.04
N VAL A 323 2.84 22.26 -4.26
CA VAL A 323 4.21 22.00 -4.72
C VAL A 323 4.57 23.06 -5.75
N ASN A 324 5.26 24.12 -5.30
CA ASN A 324 5.79 25.19 -6.14
C ASN A 324 7.26 25.01 -6.49
#